data_48994c1d3a6801f4b0f5210b5f49ca61
#
_entry.id   48994c1d3a6801f4b0f5210b5f49ca61
#
_cell.length_a   1.000
_cell.length_b   1.000
_cell.length_c   1.000
_cell.angle_alpha   90.00
_cell.angle_beta   90.00
_cell.angle_gamma   90.00
#
_symmetry.space_group_name_H-M   'P 1'
#
loop_
_entity.id
_entity.type
_entity.pdbx_description
1 polymer ?
#
loop_
_entity_poly.entity_id
_entity_poly.type
_entity_poly.pdbx_seq_one_letter_code
_entity_poly.pdbx_strand_id
1 'polypeptide(L)'
;MQTDLNYPTLHNKQEESYLKFQLNQQTGAVLSISHTQEAIVTPVTSVTAIPNMPPCILGLMNWRSHIIWVVDLPKMFNLESLDYRLRQYNIIVIQIESMILGVVVQEIQGTTKFTVDDIRSPVGQVASSLVPYLCGCIVQQEEILLVLDAVHILQSEILRINS
;
A
#
# COMPACT_ATOMS: atom_id res chain seq x y z
N MET A 1 -35.65 4.02 -26.63
CA MET A 1 -35.13 4.20 -26.30
C MET A 1 -34.47 4.03 -25.62
N GLN A 2 -34.40 4.15 -25.62
CA GLN A 2 -33.75 4.14 -24.99
C GLN A 2 -33.07 4.04 -24.19
N THR A 3 -33.20 3.93 -24.23
CA THR A 3 -32.58 4.04 -23.51
C THR A 3 -31.83 3.63 -22.95
N ASP A 4 -31.91 3.42 -23.17
CA ASP A 4 -31.13 3.19 -22.69
C ASP A 4 -30.37 3.12 -22.21
N LEU A 5 -30.49 3.20 -22.45
CA LEU A 5 -29.75 3.39 -22.10
C LEU A 5 -29.04 3.38 -21.39
N ASN A 6 -29.01 3.51 -21.26
CA ASN A 6 -28.26 3.82 -20.67
C ASN A 6 -27.97 3.39 -19.73
N TYR A 7 -28.27 3.02 -19.49
CA TYR A 7 -28.24 2.68 -18.60
C TYR A 7 -27.43 2.03 -18.21
N PRO A 8 -27.07 1.81 -18.65
CA PRO A 8 -26.24 1.25 -18.29
C PRO A 8 -25.33 1.58 -17.72
N THR A 9 -25.21 2.05 -17.80
CA THR A 9 -24.49 2.64 -17.30
C THR A 9 -24.18 2.19 -16.30
N LEU A 10 -24.74 1.82 -16.30
CA LEU A 10 -24.80 1.36 -15.55
C LEU A 10 -23.91 0.58 -15.03
N HIS A 11 -23.89 0.27 -15.26
CA HIS A 11 -23.15 -0.64 -14.97
C HIS A 11 -21.92 -0.34 -14.81
N ASN A 12 -22.00 0.34 -14.78
CA ASN A 12 -21.06 0.81 -14.69
C ASN A 12 -20.15 0.71 -13.76
N LYS A 13 -19.82 -0.16 -13.67
CA LYS A 13 -18.77 -0.51 -13.00
C LYS A 13 -17.64 0.23 -13.47
N GLN A 14 -17.30 1.27 -12.86
CA GLN A 14 -16.17 2.01 -13.16
C GLN A 14 -14.97 1.27 -12.69
N GLU A 15 -13.98 1.13 -13.57
CA GLU A 15 -12.71 0.59 -13.19
C GLU A 15 -11.89 1.65 -12.52
N GLU A 16 -11.20 1.28 -11.47
CA GLU A 16 -10.24 2.15 -10.82
C GLU A 16 -8.85 1.66 -11.08
N SER A 17 -7.90 2.59 -11.12
CA SER A 17 -6.50 2.26 -11.34
C SER A 17 -5.78 2.08 -10.03
N TYR A 18 -4.94 1.05 -9.98
CA TYR A 18 -4.19 0.69 -8.79
C TYR A 18 -2.73 0.51 -9.14
N LEU A 19 -1.86 0.85 -8.20
CA LEU A 19 -0.45 0.48 -8.28
C LEU A 19 -0.32 -0.94 -7.73
N LYS A 20 0.30 -1.82 -8.50
CA LYS A 20 0.49 -3.21 -8.11
C LYS A 20 1.93 -3.42 -7.69
N PHE A 21 2.14 -4.15 -6.60
CA PHE A 21 3.47 -4.40 -6.07
C PHE A 21 3.51 -5.68 -5.24
N GLN A 22 4.71 -6.19 -5.01
CA GLN A 22 4.93 -7.26 -4.06
C GLN A 22 5.30 -6.66 -2.72
N LEU A 23 4.55 -7.00 -1.67
CA LEU A 23 4.90 -6.60 -0.32
C LEU A 23 6.18 -7.30 0.10
N ASN A 24 6.21 -8.60 -0.05
CA ASN A 24 7.40 -9.42 0.15
C ASN A 24 7.36 -10.52 -0.92
N GLN A 25 8.17 -11.55 -0.78
CA GLN A 25 8.25 -12.56 -1.83
C GLN A 25 6.96 -13.33 -2.03
N GLN A 26 6.11 -13.41 -1.01
CA GLN A 26 4.93 -14.24 -1.09
C GLN A 26 3.62 -13.47 -1.25
N THR A 27 3.61 -12.19 -1.02
CA THR A 27 2.37 -11.44 -0.88
C THR A 27 2.30 -10.27 -1.84
N GLY A 28 1.37 -10.34 -2.78
CA GLY A 28 1.10 -9.24 -3.71
C GLY A 28 0.01 -8.33 -3.18
N ALA A 29 0.04 -7.07 -3.58
CA ALA A 29 -0.91 -6.08 -3.10
C ALA A 29 -1.11 -4.98 -4.12
N VAL A 30 -2.17 -4.22 -3.93
CA VAL A 30 -2.45 -3.03 -4.75
C VAL A 30 -2.85 -1.87 -3.84
N LEU A 31 -2.55 -0.66 -4.28
CA LEU A 31 -2.99 0.58 -3.66
C LEU A 31 -3.63 1.46 -4.71
N SER A 32 -4.70 2.14 -4.35
CA SER A 32 -5.36 3.07 -5.27
C SER A 32 -4.37 4.14 -5.74
N ILE A 33 -4.35 4.40 -7.03
CA ILE A 33 -3.51 5.45 -7.61
C ILE A 33 -3.89 6.81 -7.01
N SER A 34 -5.14 7.00 -6.63
CA SER A 34 -5.55 8.28 -6.08
C SER A 34 -4.85 8.63 -4.78
N HIS A 35 -4.30 7.65 -4.07
CA HIS A 35 -3.60 7.90 -2.82
C HIS A 35 -2.09 7.75 -2.96
N THR A 36 -1.61 7.48 -4.17
CA THR A 36 -0.19 7.24 -4.43
C THR A 36 0.40 8.46 -5.11
N GLN A 37 1.39 9.08 -4.48
CA GLN A 37 2.02 10.25 -5.05
C GLN A 37 3.16 9.91 -5.96
N GLU A 38 3.95 8.93 -5.59
CA GLU A 38 5.14 8.60 -6.34
C GLU A 38 5.68 7.25 -5.94
N ALA A 39 6.27 6.54 -6.88
CA ALA A 39 7.01 5.32 -6.60
C ALA A 39 8.47 5.60 -6.92
N ILE A 40 9.35 5.43 -5.95
CA ILE A 40 10.75 5.79 -6.10
C ILE A 40 11.68 4.68 -5.64
N VAL A 41 12.88 4.68 -6.19
CA VAL A 41 13.96 3.81 -5.74
C VAL A 41 15.00 4.73 -5.14
N THR A 42 15.40 4.47 -3.90
CA THR A 42 16.34 5.34 -3.23
C THR A 42 17.35 4.50 -2.45
N PRO A 43 18.60 4.98 -2.32
CA PRO A 43 19.57 4.25 -1.51
C PRO A 43 19.11 4.17 -0.05
N VAL A 44 19.42 3.09 0.63
CA VAL A 44 19.04 2.95 2.03
C VAL A 44 19.66 4.06 2.88
N THR A 45 20.79 4.61 2.44
CA THR A 45 21.45 5.69 3.17
C THR A 45 20.67 7.01 3.12
N SER A 46 19.67 7.12 2.26
CA SER A 46 18.81 8.29 2.23
C SER A 46 17.82 8.32 3.37
N VAL A 47 17.67 7.21 4.08
CA VAL A 47 16.73 7.12 5.21
C VAL A 47 17.56 7.18 6.49
N THR A 48 17.28 8.17 7.33
CA THR A 48 18.01 8.36 8.59
C THR A 48 17.27 7.64 9.70
N ALA A 49 17.92 6.65 10.29
CA ALA A 49 17.32 5.88 11.38
C ALA A 49 17.15 6.76 12.61
N ILE A 50 16.03 6.59 13.30
CA ILE A 50 15.73 7.31 14.52
C ILE A 50 15.68 6.28 15.67
N PRO A 51 16.39 6.48 16.75
CA PRO A 51 16.43 5.50 17.83
C PRO A 51 15.10 5.38 18.56
N ASN A 52 14.89 4.23 19.16
CA ASN A 52 13.73 3.98 20.02
C ASN A 52 12.38 4.06 19.31
N MET A 53 12.35 3.67 18.05
CA MET A 53 11.10 3.64 17.30
C MET A 53 10.60 2.20 17.17
N PRO A 54 9.32 2.00 16.89
CA PRO A 54 8.81 0.66 16.59
C PRO A 54 9.62 0.00 15.47
N PRO A 55 9.77 -1.32 15.50
CA PRO A 55 10.67 -2.00 14.56
C PRO A 55 10.36 -1.78 13.08
N CYS A 56 9.09 -1.53 12.73
CA CYS A 56 8.75 -1.31 11.33
C CYS A 56 9.14 0.07 10.82
N ILE A 57 9.47 1.01 11.70
CA ILE A 57 9.84 2.36 11.29
C ILE A 57 11.32 2.39 10.96
N LEU A 58 11.63 2.62 9.69
CA LEU A 58 13.00 2.65 9.22
C LEU A 58 13.67 3.98 9.49
N GLY A 59 12.93 5.06 9.50
CA GLY A 59 13.47 6.39 9.80
C GLY A 59 12.78 7.48 9.04
N LEU A 60 13.52 8.54 8.77
CA LEU A 60 13.02 9.73 8.07
C LEU A 60 13.77 9.93 6.77
N MET A 61 13.10 10.48 5.78
CA MET A 61 13.77 10.90 4.55
C MET A 61 13.16 12.21 4.06
N ASN A 62 13.90 12.90 3.19
CA ASN A 62 13.39 14.09 2.55
C ASN A 62 12.70 13.69 1.26
N TRP A 63 11.47 14.14 1.06
CA TRP A 63 10.72 13.91 -0.17
C TRP A 63 10.08 15.24 -0.55
N ARG A 64 10.53 15.84 -1.65
CA ARG A 64 10.00 17.11 -2.18
C ARG A 64 9.96 18.17 -1.08
N SER A 65 11.04 18.33 -0.36
CA SER A 65 11.18 19.29 0.72
C SER A 65 10.32 19.01 1.94
N HIS A 66 9.70 17.82 2.01
CA HIS A 66 9.00 17.39 3.21
C HIS A 66 9.81 16.28 3.87
N ILE A 67 9.88 16.31 5.17
CA ILE A 67 10.50 15.22 5.93
C ILE A 67 9.39 14.23 6.26
N ILE A 68 9.52 13.01 5.75
CA ILE A 68 8.48 12.00 5.94
C ILE A 68 9.05 10.77 6.63
N TRP A 69 8.18 10.06 7.35
CA TRP A 69 8.53 8.77 7.93
C TRP A 69 8.55 7.71 6.84
N VAL A 70 9.43 6.75 6.99
CA VAL A 70 9.57 5.62 6.07
C VAL A 70 9.39 4.34 6.87
N VAL A 71 8.50 3.48 6.44
CA VAL A 71 8.18 2.23 7.13
C VAL A 71 8.40 1.03 6.26
N ASP A 72 8.83 -0.05 6.88
CA ASP A 72 8.89 -1.38 6.27
C ASP A 72 7.46 -1.93 6.30
N LEU A 73 6.77 -1.88 5.17
CA LEU A 73 5.35 -2.22 5.14
C LEU A 73 5.08 -3.69 5.49
N PRO A 74 5.82 -4.65 4.96
CA PRO A 74 5.60 -6.04 5.39
C PRO A 74 5.75 -6.20 6.90
N LYS A 75 6.74 -5.55 7.49
CA LYS A 75 6.96 -5.68 8.92
C LYS A 75 5.84 -5.03 9.71
N MET A 76 5.32 -3.91 9.24
CA MET A 76 4.18 -3.25 9.87
C MET A 76 2.98 -4.18 9.93
N PHE A 77 2.83 -5.05 8.94
CA PHE A 77 1.71 -5.98 8.84
C PHE A 77 2.01 -7.33 9.50
N ASN A 78 3.14 -7.45 10.16
CA ASN A 78 3.58 -8.71 10.79
C ASN A 78 3.79 -9.81 9.77
N LEU A 79 4.19 -9.45 8.56
CA LEU A 79 4.61 -10.39 7.54
C LEU A 79 6.12 -10.50 7.58
N GLU A 80 6.66 -11.45 6.83
CA GLU A 80 8.09 -11.60 6.75
C GLU A 80 8.69 -10.31 6.19
N SER A 81 9.66 -9.74 6.89
CA SER A 81 10.20 -8.47 6.50
C SER A 81 11.17 -8.60 5.33
N LEU A 82 11.53 -7.45 4.78
CA LEU A 82 12.45 -7.40 3.67
C LEU A 82 13.87 -7.75 4.11
N ASP A 83 14.72 -8.08 3.12
CA ASP A 83 16.09 -8.45 3.40
C ASP A 83 16.83 -7.23 3.96
N TYR A 84 17.44 -7.38 5.15
CA TYR A 84 18.14 -6.28 5.78
C TYR A 84 19.45 -5.92 5.06
N ARG A 85 19.86 -6.72 4.05
CA ARG A 85 21.06 -6.44 3.28
C ARG A 85 20.78 -5.60 2.04
N LEU A 86 19.55 -5.11 1.90
CA LEU A 86 19.22 -4.30 0.75
C LEU A 86 20.08 -3.04 0.72
N ARG A 87 20.44 -2.62 -0.48
CA ARG A 87 21.16 -1.38 -0.67
C ARG A 87 20.26 -0.25 -1.15
N GLN A 88 19.11 -0.61 -1.68
CA GLN A 88 18.12 0.35 -2.16
C GLN A 88 16.76 -0.06 -1.67
N TYR A 89 15.92 0.94 -1.44
CA TYR A 89 14.52 0.71 -1.09
C TYR A 89 13.62 1.04 -2.26
N ASN A 90 12.61 0.24 -2.48
CA ASN A 90 11.48 0.58 -3.36
C ASN A 90 10.43 1.20 -2.46
N ILE A 91 10.17 2.49 -2.63
CA ILE A 91 9.29 3.24 -1.75
C ILE A 91 8.09 3.75 -2.53
N ILE A 92 6.91 3.54 -1.97
CA ILE A 92 5.68 4.14 -2.47
C ILE A 92 5.35 5.27 -1.49
N VAL A 93 5.24 6.48 -2.01
CA VAL A 93 4.84 7.62 -1.18
C VAL A 93 3.33 7.73 -1.24
N ILE A 94 2.67 7.56 -0.11
CA ILE A 94 1.22 7.66 -0.03
C ILE A 94 0.86 8.95 0.70
N GLN A 95 -0.24 9.54 0.27
CA GLN A 95 -0.68 10.80 0.85
C GLN A 95 -2.20 10.90 0.83
N ILE A 96 -2.77 11.29 1.97
CA ILE A 96 -4.16 11.64 2.06
C ILE A 96 -4.18 12.94 2.85
N GLU A 97 -4.65 14.01 2.21
CA GLU A 97 -4.66 15.36 2.80
C GLU A 97 -3.23 15.74 3.22
N SER A 98 -3.00 16.04 4.47
CA SER A 98 -1.67 16.43 4.92
C SER A 98 -0.84 15.27 5.43
N MET A 99 -1.40 14.07 5.48
CA MET A 99 -0.68 12.90 5.97
C MET A 99 0.10 12.28 4.82
N ILE A 100 1.40 12.16 4.99
CA ILE A 100 2.30 11.60 3.97
C ILE A 100 3.17 10.54 4.62
N LEU A 101 3.35 9.43 3.94
CA LEU A 101 4.17 8.34 4.47
C LEU A 101 4.89 7.64 3.32
N GLY A 102 6.13 7.28 3.50
CA GLY A 102 6.84 6.42 2.57
C GLY A 102 6.76 4.98 3.05
N VAL A 103 6.31 4.07 2.21
CA VAL A 103 6.24 2.66 2.57
C VAL A 103 7.18 1.86 1.67
N VAL A 104 8.02 1.05 2.28
CA VAL A 104 8.98 0.23 1.56
C VAL A 104 8.34 -1.12 1.26
N VAL A 105 8.44 -1.54 0.01
CA VAL A 105 7.91 -2.82 -0.46
C VAL A 105 9.00 -3.57 -1.20
N GLN A 106 8.74 -4.84 -1.54
CA GLN A 106 9.73 -5.68 -2.21
C GLN A 106 9.97 -5.23 -3.65
N GLU A 107 8.91 -5.02 -4.39
CA GLU A 107 9.03 -4.72 -5.80
C GLU A 107 7.79 -4.02 -6.32
N ILE A 108 7.95 -2.99 -7.11
CA ILE A 108 6.83 -2.27 -7.72
C ILE A 108 6.64 -2.81 -9.13
N GLN A 109 5.41 -3.22 -9.45
CA GLN A 109 5.15 -3.96 -10.67
C GLN A 109 4.34 -3.18 -11.71
N GLY A 110 3.97 -1.95 -11.46
CA GLY A 110 3.23 -1.14 -12.43
C GLY A 110 1.79 -0.93 -12.04
N THR A 111 0.96 -0.60 -13.00
CA THR A 111 -0.44 -0.27 -12.71
C THR A 111 -1.37 -1.32 -13.29
N THR A 112 -2.53 -1.44 -12.69
CA THR A 112 -3.57 -2.36 -13.13
C THR A 112 -4.93 -1.74 -12.83
N LYS A 113 -6.00 -2.31 -13.36
CA LYS A 113 -7.34 -1.80 -13.15
C LYS A 113 -8.25 -2.89 -12.66
N PHE A 114 -9.11 -2.54 -11.72
CA PHE A 114 -10.11 -3.46 -11.20
C PHE A 114 -11.41 -2.70 -11.00
N THR A 115 -12.52 -3.40 -11.02
CA THR A 115 -13.82 -2.84 -10.67
C THR A 115 -14.14 -3.20 -9.24
N VAL A 116 -15.12 -2.55 -8.66
CA VAL A 116 -15.53 -2.83 -7.29
C VAL A 116 -16.01 -4.27 -7.17
N ASP A 117 -16.53 -4.85 -8.26
CA ASP A 117 -17.03 -6.23 -8.19
C ASP A 117 -15.90 -7.24 -8.10
N ASP A 118 -14.67 -6.86 -8.43
CA ASP A 118 -13.55 -7.77 -8.34
C ASP A 118 -13.04 -7.86 -6.91
N ILE A 119 -13.43 -6.93 -6.06
CA ILE A 119 -12.91 -6.85 -4.70
C ILE A 119 -13.83 -7.61 -3.76
N ARG A 120 -13.29 -8.55 -3.03
CA ARG A 120 -14.05 -9.40 -2.13
C ARG A 120 -13.67 -9.13 -0.69
N SER A 121 -14.50 -9.60 0.22
CA SER A 121 -14.19 -9.50 1.64
C SER A 121 -12.88 -10.23 1.94
N PRO A 122 -11.99 -9.66 2.73
CA PRO A 122 -10.75 -10.35 3.08
C PRO A 122 -10.96 -11.38 4.19
N VAL A 123 -12.11 -11.37 4.86
CA VAL A 123 -12.37 -12.27 5.98
C VAL A 123 -12.35 -13.70 5.49
N GLY A 124 -11.56 -14.54 6.13
CA GLY A 124 -11.43 -15.95 5.73
C GLY A 124 -10.47 -16.18 4.58
N GLN A 125 -10.01 -15.10 3.92
CA GLN A 125 -9.08 -15.24 2.80
C GLN A 125 -7.65 -14.93 3.24
N VAL A 126 -7.48 -14.12 4.28
CA VAL A 126 -6.17 -13.67 4.73
C VAL A 126 -6.12 -13.72 6.26
N ALA A 127 -4.93 -13.58 6.82
CA ALA A 127 -4.76 -13.56 8.28
C ALA A 127 -5.57 -12.42 8.88
N SER A 128 -6.21 -12.67 10.02
CA SER A 128 -7.09 -11.69 10.64
C SER A 128 -6.36 -10.40 11.02
N SER A 129 -5.06 -10.47 11.30
CA SER A 129 -4.28 -9.29 11.65
C SER A 129 -4.14 -8.30 10.50
N LEU A 130 -4.32 -8.77 9.27
CA LEU A 130 -4.23 -7.91 8.11
C LEU A 130 -5.54 -7.19 7.80
N VAL A 131 -6.65 -7.74 8.23
CA VAL A 131 -7.99 -7.25 7.85
C VAL A 131 -8.16 -5.75 8.10
N PRO A 132 -7.70 -5.16 9.23
CA PRO A 132 -7.89 -3.74 9.45
C PRO A 132 -7.20 -2.83 8.43
N TYR A 133 -6.21 -3.35 7.71
CA TYR A 133 -5.46 -2.53 6.76
C TYR A 133 -5.94 -2.71 5.32
N LEU A 134 -7.02 -3.46 5.12
CA LEU A 134 -7.47 -3.82 3.78
C LEU A 134 -8.84 -3.26 3.47
N CYS A 135 -9.02 -2.84 2.20
CA CYS A 135 -10.35 -2.62 1.67
C CYS A 135 -10.97 -3.95 1.27
N GLY A 136 -10.15 -4.93 0.97
CA GLY A 136 -10.60 -6.24 0.51
C GLY A 136 -9.46 -7.00 -0.11
N CYS A 137 -9.78 -8.00 -0.90
CA CYS A 137 -8.79 -8.74 -1.67
C CYS A 137 -9.35 -9.08 -3.04
N ILE A 138 -8.45 -9.37 -3.97
CA ILE A 138 -8.82 -9.78 -5.31
C ILE A 138 -8.23 -11.15 -5.52
N VAL A 139 -9.08 -12.10 -5.89
CA VAL A 139 -8.64 -13.47 -6.14
C VAL A 139 -8.50 -13.65 -7.63
N GLN A 140 -7.29 -13.94 -8.10
CA GLN A 140 -7.04 -14.16 -9.50
C GLN A 140 -6.33 -15.47 -9.65
N GLN A 141 -6.86 -16.38 -10.40
CA GLN A 141 -6.26 -17.70 -10.65
C GLN A 141 -5.82 -18.30 -9.31
N GLU A 142 -4.53 -18.38 -9.08
CA GLU A 142 -4.06 -18.97 -7.84
C GLU A 142 -3.44 -17.91 -6.92
N GLU A 143 -3.70 -16.66 -7.19
CA GLU A 143 -3.08 -15.58 -6.44
C GLU A 143 -4.12 -14.72 -5.74
N ILE A 144 -3.81 -14.28 -4.54
CA ILE A 144 -4.66 -13.34 -3.81
C ILE A 144 -3.90 -12.04 -3.70
N LEU A 145 -4.50 -10.96 -4.22
CA LEU A 145 -3.93 -9.64 -4.08
C LEU A 145 -4.63 -8.89 -2.96
N LEU A 146 -3.89 -8.32 -2.06
CA LEU A 146 -4.45 -7.52 -0.98
C LEU A 146 -4.75 -6.11 -1.51
N VAL A 147 -5.95 -5.62 -1.29
CA VAL A 147 -6.30 -4.24 -1.64
C VAL A 147 -6.11 -3.42 -0.38
N LEU A 148 -5.01 -2.68 -0.31
CA LEU A 148 -4.64 -1.97 0.91
C LEU A 148 -5.46 -0.70 1.07
N ASP A 149 -5.72 -0.34 2.32
CA ASP A 149 -6.49 0.84 2.66
C ASP A 149 -5.51 1.90 3.17
N ALA A 150 -5.19 2.87 2.32
CA ALA A 150 -4.21 3.90 2.67
C ALA A 150 -4.64 4.70 3.89
N VAL A 151 -5.93 4.94 4.07
CA VAL A 151 -6.42 5.68 5.24
C VAL A 151 -6.08 4.94 6.53
N HIS A 152 -6.36 3.64 6.56
CA HIS A 152 -6.10 2.85 7.77
C HIS A 152 -4.61 2.69 8.02
N ILE A 153 -3.80 2.62 6.96
CA ILE A 153 -2.36 2.57 7.12
C ILE A 153 -1.87 3.88 7.76
N LEU A 154 -2.30 5.01 7.21
CA LEU A 154 -1.87 6.32 7.72
C LEU A 154 -2.35 6.59 9.13
N GLN A 155 -3.48 6.00 9.53
CA GLN A 155 -4.04 6.20 10.85
C GLN A 155 -3.62 5.14 11.87
N SER A 156 -2.73 4.25 11.51
CA SER A 156 -2.31 3.16 12.40
C SER A 156 -1.69 3.73 13.67
N GLU A 157 -2.02 3.12 14.80
CA GLU A 157 -1.46 3.54 16.07
C GLU A 157 0.04 3.36 16.12
N ILE A 158 0.59 2.43 15.36
CA ILE A 158 2.02 2.23 15.30
C ILE A 158 2.72 3.50 14.85
N LEU A 159 2.07 4.32 14.02
CA LEU A 159 2.66 5.52 13.49
C LEU A 159 2.44 6.75 14.37
N ARG A 160 1.68 6.61 15.47
CA ARG A 160 1.41 7.73 16.35
C ARG A 160 2.46 7.78 17.43
N ILE A 161 3.71 8.01 17.02
CA ILE A 161 4.71 7.84 17.96
C ILE A 161 5.04 8.99 18.70
N ASN A 162 4.57 10.06 18.44
CA ASN A 162 4.91 11.16 19.09
C ASN A 162 3.99 11.90 19.57
N SER A 163 2.98 11.41 19.92
CA SER A 163 1.97 12.19 20.38
C SER A 163 2.10 12.72 21.67
#